data_876fc898f52741c4a77827c90b927e23
#
_entry.id   876fc898f52741c4a77827c90b927e23
#
_cell.length_a   1.000
_cell.length_b   1.000
_cell.length_c   1.000
_cell.angle_alpha   90.00
_cell.angle_beta   90.00
_cell.angle_gamma   90.00
#
_symmetry.space_group_name_H-M   'P 1'
#
loop_
_entity.id
_entity.type
_entity.pdbx_description
1 polymer ?
#
loop_
_entity_poly.entity_id
_entity_poly.type
_entity_poly.pdbx_seq_one_letter_code
_entity_poly.pdbx_strand_id
1 'polypeptide(L)'
;MHWLRLIFGLILVFALFRWTADVLGSNRGEFGVIIGLLVVGTTIAAKIFLFNRSFKESFSDVGLTRPNALGVLIAVVICVLMLVSIFVFASVTDSSFSFYPSWYLLVPGLFFQAGIAEETLFRGYLFGFIRQKYSFWKAAGISAVPFILVHLIMFYSLPFAIAFASILLSVVLSFPLARLFELGGNTIWAPAILHFVVQGTVKVLVASGESAQTFPLFWITVCAVIPLLVFLLPEKKIISPG
;
A
#
# COMPACT_ATOMS: atom_id res chain seq x y z
N MET A 1 -21.62 -3.32 18.04
CA MET A 1 -21.18 -4.64 17.51
C MET A 1 -20.30 -4.57 16.25
N HIS A 2 -20.56 -3.72 15.27
CA HIS A 2 -19.78 -3.69 14.01
C HIS A 2 -18.29 -3.33 14.17
N TRP A 3 -17.93 -2.44 15.09
CA TRP A 3 -16.54 -2.05 15.35
C TRP A 3 -15.70 -3.19 15.93
N LEU A 4 -16.26 -3.97 16.87
CA LEU A 4 -15.56 -5.14 17.42
C LEU A 4 -15.28 -6.19 16.33
N ARG A 5 -16.25 -6.43 15.43
CA ARG A 5 -16.07 -7.33 14.28
C ARG A 5 -14.99 -6.82 13.32
N LEU A 6 -14.96 -5.50 13.08
CA LEU A 6 -13.93 -4.87 12.22
C LEU A 6 -12.53 -5.07 12.80
N ILE A 7 -12.35 -4.74 14.08
CA ILE A 7 -11.06 -4.86 14.77
C ILE A 7 -10.65 -6.34 14.85
N PHE A 8 -11.55 -7.22 15.22
CA PHE A 8 -11.25 -8.67 15.29
C PHE A 8 -10.84 -9.21 13.92
N GLY A 9 -11.56 -8.89 12.85
CA GLY A 9 -11.20 -9.31 11.50
C GLY A 9 -9.86 -8.74 11.05
N LEU A 10 -9.57 -7.47 11.34
CA LEU A 10 -8.27 -6.85 11.05
C LEU A 10 -7.13 -7.60 11.75
N ILE A 11 -7.27 -7.87 13.05
CA ILE A 11 -6.25 -8.60 13.82
C ILE A 11 -6.06 -10.01 13.28
N LEU A 12 -7.16 -10.73 12.99
CA LEU A 12 -7.11 -12.09 12.46
C LEU A 12 -6.37 -12.14 11.11
N VAL A 13 -6.75 -11.27 10.16
CA VAL A 13 -6.12 -11.22 8.83
C VAL A 13 -4.66 -10.83 8.95
N PHE A 14 -4.33 -9.84 9.78
CA PHE A 14 -2.94 -9.42 9.97
C PHE A 14 -2.09 -10.49 10.66
N ALA A 15 -2.62 -11.18 11.66
CA ALA A 15 -1.92 -12.28 12.33
C ALA A 15 -1.63 -13.43 11.35
N LEU A 16 -2.60 -13.80 10.51
CA LEU A 16 -2.40 -14.80 9.46
C LEU A 16 -1.37 -14.33 8.41
N PHE A 17 -1.46 -13.08 7.97
CA PHE A 17 -0.47 -12.47 7.07
C PHE A 17 0.94 -12.60 7.65
N ARG A 18 1.13 -12.18 8.89
CA ARG A 18 2.42 -12.22 9.56
C ARG A 18 2.93 -13.65 9.72
N TRP A 19 2.09 -14.55 10.21
CA TRP A 19 2.43 -15.97 10.37
C TRP A 19 2.83 -16.61 9.03
N THR A 20 2.06 -16.37 7.98
CA THR A 20 2.36 -16.91 6.64
C THR A 20 3.70 -16.39 6.10
N ALA A 21 3.97 -15.09 6.27
CA ALA A 21 5.23 -14.49 5.85
C ALA A 21 6.43 -15.08 6.62
N ASP A 22 6.27 -15.32 7.92
CA ASP A 22 7.31 -15.92 8.75
C ASP A 22 7.58 -17.40 8.37
N VAL A 23 6.52 -18.18 8.14
CA VAL A 23 6.64 -19.61 7.75
C VAL A 23 7.26 -19.77 6.35
N LEU A 24 6.88 -18.93 5.40
CA LEU A 24 7.41 -19.00 4.04
C LEU A 24 8.81 -18.39 3.89
N GLY A 25 9.31 -17.71 4.92
CA GLY A 25 10.65 -17.12 4.90
C GLY A 25 10.85 -16.06 3.82
N SER A 26 9.80 -15.32 3.48
CA SER A 26 9.81 -14.34 2.40
C SER A 26 10.62 -13.09 2.76
N ASN A 27 11.93 -13.21 2.63
CA ASN A 27 12.83 -12.09 2.91
C ASN A 27 12.70 -10.94 1.91
N ARG A 28 12.19 -11.19 0.68
CA ARG A 28 12.17 -10.18 -0.39
C ARG A 28 10.87 -10.15 -1.22
N GLY A 29 9.85 -10.89 -0.82
CA GLY A 29 8.57 -10.92 -1.53
C GLY A 29 8.45 -12.02 -2.60
N GLU A 30 9.36 -12.99 -2.67
CA GLU A 30 9.30 -14.11 -3.61
C GLU A 30 8.01 -14.94 -3.46
N PHE A 31 7.57 -15.17 -2.23
CA PHE A 31 6.30 -15.83 -1.91
C PHE A 31 5.10 -14.88 -1.83
N GLY A 32 5.30 -13.62 -2.21
CA GLY A 32 4.28 -12.57 -2.07
C GLY A 32 2.97 -12.86 -2.78
N VAL A 33 2.99 -13.64 -3.88
CA VAL A 33 1.75 -14.06 -4.58
C VAL A 33 0.91 -14.94 -3.65
N ILE A 34 1.52 -15.95 -3.01
CA ILE A 34 0.82 -16.87 -2.10
C ILE A 34 0.29 -16.09 -0.89
N ILE A 35 1.15 -15.28 -0.28
CA ILE A 35 0.79 -14.41 0.86
C ILE A 35 -0.38 -13.50 0.47
N GLY A 36 -0.30 -12.86 -0.70
CA GLY A 36 -1.34 -11.97 -1.20
C GLY A 36 -2.68 -12.65 -1.37
N LEU A 37 -2.69 -13.83 -1.99
CA LEU A 37 -3.91 -14.61 -2.17
C LEU A 37 -4.53 -15.05 -0.84
N LEU A 38 -3.71 -15.47 0.13
CA LEU A 38 -4.18 -15.84 1.47
C LEU A 38 -4.79 -14.64 2.21
N VAL A 39 -4.13 -13.48 2.19
CA VAL A 39 -4.65 -12.26 2.83
C VAL A 39 -5.96 -11.80 2.20
N VAL A 40 -6.04 -11.78 0.87
CA VAL A 40 -7.27 -11.42 0.14
C VAL A 40 -8.39 -12.40 0.48
N GLY A 41 -8.13 -13.71 0.37
CA GLY A 41 -9.11 -14.76 0.68
C GLY A 41 -9.62 -14.67 2.12
N THR A 42 -8.72 -14.46 3.09
CA THR A 42 -9.10 -14.32 4.51
C THR A 42 -9.87 -13.02 4.76
N THR A 43 -9.53 -11.94 4.07
CA THR A 43 -10.27 -10.67 4.18
C THR A 43 -11.70 -10.81 3.63
N ILE A 44 -11.87 -11.50 2.51
CA ILE A 44 -13.20 -11.83 1.95
C ILE A 44 -13.97 -12.73 2.93
N ALA A 45 -13.33 -13.77 3.46
CA ALA A 45 -13.92 -14.66 4.44
C ALA A 45 -14.36 -13.90 5.71
N ALA A 46 -13.54 -12.96 6.20
CA ALA A 46 -13.91 -12.09 7.33
C ALA A 46 -15.17 -11.26 7.02
N LYS A 47 -15.33 -10.73 5.80
CA LYS A 47 -16.56 -10.03 5.39
C LYS A 47 -17.77 -10.97 5.37
N ILE A 48 -17.62 -12.17 4.84
CA ILE A 48 -18.70 -13.17 4.78
C ILE A 48 -19.15 -13.57 6.20
N PHE A 49 -18.22 -14.03 7.04
CA PHE A 49 -18.56 -14.63 8.33
C PHE A 49 -18.82 -13.61 9.45
N LEU A 50 -18.07 -12.49 9.47
CA LEU A 50 -18.24 -11.50 10.54
C LEU A 50 -19.33 -10.47 10.23
N PHE A 51 -19.58 -10.17 8.95
CA PHE A 51 -20.53 -9.14 8.54
C PHE A 51 -21.76 -9.70 7.82
N ASN A 52 -21.84 -11.04 7.66
CA ASN A 52 -22.93 -11.73 6.99
C ASN A 52 -23.18 -11.22 5.55
N ARG A 53 -22.07 -11.02 4.80
CA ARG A 53 -22.09 -10.57 3.41
C ARG A 53 -22.03 -11.76 2.45
N SER A 54 -22.68 -11.63 1.30
CA SER A 54 -22.48 -12.59 0.21
C SER A 54 -21.04 -12.46 -0.34
N PHE A 55 -20.58 -13.47 -1.09
CA PHE A 55 -19.26 -13.42 -1.74
C PHE A 55 -19.13 -12.20 -2.67
N LYS A 56 -20.16 -11.92 -3.49
CA LYS A 56 -20.17 -10.78 -4.42
C LYS A 56 -20.08 -9.43 -3.71
N GLU A 57 -20.84 -9.26 -2.63
CA GLU A 57 -20.78 -8.05 -1.80
C GLU A 57 -19.41 -7.92 -1.12
N SER A 58 -18.88 -9.01 -0.56
CA SER A 58 -17.59 -9.02 0.10
C SER A 58 -16.46 -8.62 -0.85
N PHE A 59 -16.47 -9.15 -2.08
CA PHE A 59 -15.53 -8.82 -3.14
C PHE A 59 -15.60 -7.34 -3.53
N SER A 60 -16.81 -6.77 -3.58
CA SER A 60 -17.02 -5.34 -3.83
C SER A 60 -16.60 -4.49 -2.63
N ASP A 61 -16.98 -4.90 -1.42
CA ASP A 61 -16.69 -4.16 -0.17
C ASP A 61 -15.18 -4.00 0.08
N VAL A 62 -14.36 -4.96 -0.37
CA VAL A 62 -12.89 -4.88 -0.25
C VAL A 62 -12.22 -4.23 -1.47
N GLY A 63 -12.98 -3.68 -2.41
CA GLY A 63 -12.47 -2.89 -3.52
C GLY A 63 -11.85 -3.68 -4.66
N LEU A 64 -12.20 -4.96 -4.85
CA LEU A 64 -11.66 -5.83 -5.90
C LEU A 64 -12.44 -5.74 -7.22
N THR A 65 -13.44 -4.88 -7.33
CA THR A 65 -14.22 -4.66 -8.54
C THR A 65 -13.44 -3.90 -9.61
N ARG A 66 -14.06 -3.69 -10.78
CA ARG A 66 -13.45 -2.98 -11.90
C ARG A 66 -13.09 -1.54 -11.50
N PRO A 67 -11.83 -1.11 -11.71
CA PRO A 67 -11.39 0.23 -11.34
C PRO A 67 -11.98 1.32 -12.25
N ASN A 68 -12.04 2.54 -11.73
CA ASN A 68 -12.19 3.73 -12.56
C ASN A 68 -10.85 4.02 -13.27
N ALA A 69 -10.89 4.09 -14.61
CA ALA A 69 -9.70 4.28 -15.43
C ALA A 69 -8.94 5.59 -15.08
N LEU A 70 -9.65 6.66 -14.72
CA LEU A 70 -9.04 7.92 -14.32
C LEU A 70 -8.19 7.77 -13.06
N GLY A 71 -8.68 7.04 -12.04
CA GLY A 71 -7.91 6.80 -10.82
C GLY A 71 -6.63 6.01 -11.08
N VAL A 72 -6.71 4.99 -11.95
CA VAL A 72 -5.55 4.21 -12.37
C VAL A 72 -4.55 5.08 -13.15
N LEU A 73 -5.03 5.89 -14.08
CA LEU A 73 -4.17 6.82 -14.85
C LEU A 73 -3.42 7.79 -13.94
N ILE A 74 -4.11 8.37 -12.95
CA ILE A 74 -3.50 9.27 -11.97
C ILE A 74 -2.38 8.54 -11.19
N ALA A 75 -2.65 7.33 -10.71
CA ALA A 75 -1.66 6.53 -10.01
C ALA A 75 -0.43 6.23 -10.90
N VAL A 76 -0.66 5.86 -12.16
CA VAL A 76 0.43 5.62 -13.12
C VAL A 76 1.25 6.88 -13.37
N VAL A 77 0.63 8.04 -13.57
CA VAL A 77 1.34 9.32 -13.76
C VAL A 77 2.20 9.65 -12.54
N ILE A 78 1.65 9.52 -11.33
CA ILE A 78 2.40 9.73 -10.09
C ILE A 78 3.60 8.77 -10.02
N CYS A 79 3.41 7.49 -10.31
CA CYS A 79 4.47 6.49 -10.32
C CYS A 79 5.57 6.81 -11.37
N VAL A 80 5.18 7.26 -12.57
CA VAL A 80 6.14 7.67 -13.60
C VAL A 80 6.98 8.86 -13.11
N LEU A 81 6.36 9.87 -12.51
CA LEU A 81 7.10 11.01 -11.93
C LEU A 81 8.09 10.57 -10.85
N MET A 82 7.68 9.65 -9.98
CA MET A 82 8.56 9.07 -8.96
C MET A 82 9.73 8.31 -9.60
N LEU A 83 9.49 7.46 -10.59
CA LEU A 83 10.54 6.68 -11.26
C LEU A 83 11.49 7.57 -12.07
N VAL A 84 10.98 8.64 -12.71
CA VAL A 84 11.82 9.63 -13.41
C VAL A 84 12.78 10.32 -12.44
N SER A 85 12.39 10.55 -11.18
CA SER A 85 13.30 11.15 -10.20
C SER A 85 14.56 10.31 -9.93
N ILE A 86 14.53 8.99 -10.17
CA ILE A 86 15.68 8.10 -10.01
C ILE A 86 16.77 8.45 -11.06
N PHE A 87 16.36 8.77 -12.28
CA PHE A 87 17.31 9.21 -13.33
C PHE A 87 17.96 10.56 -12.97
N VAL A 88 17.16 11.46 -12.37
CA VAL A 88 17.71 12.74 -11.87
C VAL A 88 18.70 12.47 -10.74
N PHE A 89 18.36 11.61 -9.79
CA PHE A 89 19.27 11.22 -8.70
C PHE A 89 20.57 10.62 -9.29
N ALA A 90 20.46 9.67 -10.22
CA ALA A 90 21.60 9.03 -10.85
C ALA A 90 22.55 10.04 -11.51
N SER A 91 21.99 11.01 -12.27
CA SER A 91 22.78 12.01 -13.00
C SER A 91 23.46 13.04 -12.09
N VAL A 92 22.86 13.36 -10.92
CA VAL A 92 23.43 14.35 -9.99
C VAL A 92 24.47 13.73 -9.06
N THR A 93 24.36 12.42 -8.79
CA THR A 93 25.22 11.74 -7.81
C THR A 93 26.22 10.76 -8.41
N ASP A 94 26.32 10.70 -9.73
CA ASP A 94 27.11 9.70 -10.46
C ASP A 94 26.84 8.25 -9.99
N SER A 95 25.62 8.00 -9.54
CA SER A 95 25.18 6.67 -9.10
C SER A 95 24.71 5.86 -10.30
N SER A 96 24.99 4.55 -10.27
CA SER A 96 24.44 3.61 -11.24
C SER A 96 23.43 2.69 -10.56
N PHE A 97 22.49 2.16 -11.35
CA PHE A 97 21.46 1.26 -10.89
C PHE A 97 21.47 -0.03 -11.68
N SER A 98 21.34 -1.14 -10.99
CA SER A 98 21.14 -2.46 -11.58
C SER A 98 19.90 -3.11 -10.97
N PHE A 99 19.36 -4.11 -11.68
CA PHE A 99 18.30 -4.92 -11.10
C PHE A 99 18.86 -5.98 -10.16
N TYR A 100 18.15 -6.24 -9.08
CA TYR A 100 18.42 -7.40 -8.23
C TYR A 100 18.33 -8.70 -9.06
N PRO A 101 19.23 -9.69 -8.89
CA PRO A 101 19.32 -10.84 -9.79
C PRO A 101 18.01 -11.60 -10.03
N SER A 102 17.15 -11.71 -9.03
CA SER A 102 15.85 -12.38 -9.12
C SER A 102 14.66 -11.41 -9.24
N TRP A 103 14.87 -10.20 -9.78
CA TRP A 103 13.84 -9.16 -9.85
C TRP A 103 12.52 -9.63 -10.50
N TYR A 104 12.59 -10.48 -11.50
CA TYR A 104 11.41 -11.01 -12.22
C TYR A 104 10.53 -11.91 -11.35
N LEU A 105 11.08 -12.53 -10.29
CA LEU A 105 10.32 -13.24 -9.27
C LEU A 105 9.77 -12.30 -8.18
N LEU A 106 10.54 -11.26 -7.85
CA LEU A 106 10.15 -10.30 -6.83
C LEU A 106 8.98 -9.41 -7.26
N VAL A 107 8.96 -8.97 -8.51
CA VAL A 107 7.96 -8.02 -9.02
C VAL A 107 6.52 -8.52 -8.81
N PRO A 108 6.12 -9.72 -9.29
CA PRO A 108 4.77 -10.21 -9.04
C PRO A 108 4.50 -10.42 -7.56
N GLY A 109 5.45 -10.96 -6.80
CA GLY A 109 5.29 -11.16 -5.36
C GLY A 109 5.07 -9.86 -4.61
N LEU A 110 5.85 -8.83 -4.88
CA LEU A 110 5.71 -7.51 -4.26
C LEU A 110 4.39 -6.83 -4.64
N PHE A 111 3.96 -6.98 -5.90
CA PHE A 111 2.68 -6.44 -6.33
C PHE A 111 1.51 -7.10 -5.59
N PHE A 112 1.53 -8.42 -5.44
CA PHE A 112 0.49 -9.14 -4.71
C PHE A 112 0.54 -8.86 -3.19
N GLN A 113 1.71 -8.83 -2.58
CA GLN A 113 1.86 -8.63 -1.14
C GLN A 113 1.64 -7.16 -0.74
N ALA A 114 2.48 -6.24 -1.23
CA ALA A 114 2.42 -4.83 -0.85
C ALA A 114 1.28 -4.08 -1.55
N GLY A 115 1.07 -4.36 -2.85
CA GLY A 115 0.00 -3.71 -3.61
C GLY A 115 -1.37 -4.28 -3.25
N ILE A 116 -1.64 -5.54 -3.59
CA ILE A 116 -3.00 -6.08 -3.50
C ILE A 116 -3.38 -6.41 -2.05
N ALA A 117 -2.57 -7.18 -1.32
CA ALA A 117 -2.95 -7.66 0.01
C ALA A 117 -3.09 -6.52 1.02
N GLU A 118 -2.08 -5.65 1.11
CA GLU A 118 -2.13 -4.54 2.07
C GLU A 118 -3.23 -3.54 1.72
N GLU A 119 -3.42 -3.21 0.43
CA GLU A 119 -4.49 -2.29 0.04
C GLU A 119 -5.89 -2.91 0.20
N THR A 120 -6.05 -4.21 -0.01
CA THR A 120 -7.31 -4.92 0.31
C THR A 120 -7.63 -4.82 1.81
N LEU A 121 -6.64 -5.00 2.67
CA LEU A 121 -6.83 -4.96 4.12
C LEU A 121 -7.03 -3.53 4.64
N PHE A 122 -6.12 -2.61 4.26
CA PHE A 122 -6.13 -1.26 4.85
C PHE A 122 -7.08 -0.30 4.14
N ARG A 123 -7.22 -0.36 2.81
CA ARG A 123 -8.10 0.56 2.05
C ARG A 123 -9.48 -0.05 1.80
N GLY A 124 -9.54 -1.28 1.34
CA GLY A 124 -10.81 -1.95 1.12
C GLY A 124 -11.56 -2.25 2.42
N TYR A 125 -10.96 -3.10 3.26
CA TYR A 125 -11.62 -3.60 4.47
C TYR A 125 -11.77 -2.54 5.55
N LEU A 126 -10.68 -1.82 5.90
CA LEU A 126 -10.66 -0.90 7.03
C LEU A 126 -11.14 0.52 6.65
N PHE A 127 -10.42 1.21 5.75
CA PHE A 127 -10.78 2.58 5.36
C PHE A 127 -12.17 2.64 4.74
N GLY A 128 -12.50 1.75 3.80
CA GLY A 128 -13.81 1.70 3.16
C GLY A 128 -14.97 1.56 4.15
N PHE A 129 -14.80 0.75 5.21
CA PHE A 129 -15.81 0.64 6.27
C PHE A 129 -15.92 1.94 7.09
N ILE A 130 -14.79 2.53 7.49
CA ILE A 130 -14.75 3.75 8.32
C ILE A 130 -15.32 4.93 7.52
N ARG A 131 -15.01 5.00 6.23
CA ARG A 131 -15.42 6.07 5.32
C ARG A 131 -16.93 6.19 5.13
N GLN A 132 -17.68 5.10 5.31
CA GLN A 132 -19.14 5.14 5.29
C GLN A 132 -19.74 6.00 6.43
N LYS A 133 -18.99 6.26 7.50
CA LYS A 133 -19.47 6.97 8.70
C LYS A 133 -18.79 8.30 8.96
N TYR A 134 -17.61 8.53 8.39
CA TYR A 134 -16.79 9.69 8.68
C TYR A 134 -16.36 10.41 7.40
N SER A 135 -16.00 11.70 7.54
CA SER A 135 -15.36 12.46 6.46
C SER A 135 -14.06 11.79 6.01
N PHE A 136 -13.58 12.13 4.81
CA PHE A 136 -12.33 11.58 4.26
C PHE A 136 -11.17 11.67 5.24
N TRP A 137 -10.86 12.87 5.73
CA TRP A 137 -9.71 13.10 6.61
C TRP A 137 -9.78 12.31 7.91
N LYS A 138 -10.99 12.26 8.51
CA LYS A 138 -11.21 11.48 9.74
C LYS A 138 -11.09 9.99 9.49
N ALA A 139 -11.64 9.49 8.40
CA ALA A 139 -11.55 8.07 8.03
C ALA A 139 -10.12 7.67 7.70
N ALA A 140 -9.40 8.48 6.90
CA ALA A 140 -8.00 8.25 6.56
C ALA A 140 -7.12 8.26 7.81
N GLY A 141 -7.29 9.24 8.71
CA GLY A 141 -6.55 9.31 9.97
C GLY A 141 -6.79 8.10 10.88
N ILE A 142 -8.05 7.68 11.07
CA ILE A 142 -8.36 6.50 11.90
C ILE A 142 -7.77 5.23 11.28
N SER A 143 -7.88 5.05 9.96
CA SER A 143 -7.35 3.86 9.28
C SER A 143 -5.82 3.86 9.17
N ALA A 144 -5.17 5.01 9.27
CA ALA A 144 -3.72 5.11 9.30
C ALA A 144 -3.13 4.51 10.59
N VAL A 145 -3.83 4.58 11.73
CA VAL A 145 -3.29 4.11 13.01
C VAL A 145 -2.84 2.65 12.95
N PRO A 146 -3.68 1.66 12.59
CA PRO A 146 -3.22 0.28 12.49
C PRO A 146 -2.15 0.09 11.42
N PHE A 147 -2.22 0.83 10.30
CA PHE A 147 -1.21 0.78 9.25
C PHE A 147 0.17 1.24 9.77
N ILE A 148 0.23 2.29 10.58
CA ILE A 148 1.46 2.75 11.23
C ILE A 148 1.96 1.74 12.26
N LEU A 149 1.06 1.20 13.09
CA LEU A 149 1.42 0.24 14.14
C LEU A 149 2.12 -1.00 13.59
N VAL A 150 1.67 -1.53 12.46
CA VAL A 150 2.33 -2.69 11.84
C VAL A 150 3.72 -2.36 11.30
N HIS A 151 4.00 -1.09 10.97
CA HIS A 151 5.31 -0.64 10.51
C HIS A 151 6.32 -0.40 11.65
N LEU A 152 5.88 -0.36 12.92
CA LEU A 152 6.80 -0.21 14.06
C LEU A 152 7.81 -1.37 14.16
N ILE A 153 7.49 -2.53 13.57
CA ILE A 153 8.41 -3.66 13.49
C ILE A 153 9.72 -3.32 12.74
N MET A 154 9.70 -2.29 11.89
CA MET A 154 10.90 -1.86 11.15
C MET A 154 12.04 -1.43 12.07
N PHE A 155 11.76 -1.00 13.31
CA PHE A 155 12.79 -0.68 14.29
C PHE A 155 13.65 -1.89 14.69
N TYR A 156 13.15 -3.13 14.51
CA TYR A 156 13.90 -4.34 14.77
C TYR A 156 14.75 -4.83 13.59
N SER A 157 14.46 -4.32 12.36
CA SER A 157 15.07 -4.86 11.15
C SER A 157 15.88 -3.83 10.34
N LEU A 158 15.73 -2.54 10.63
CA LEU A 158 16.39 -1.45 9.88
C LEU A 158 17.16 -0.51 10.81
N PRO A 159 18.20 0.19 10.30
CA PRO A 159 18.84 1.28 11.04
C PRO A 159 17.81 2.31 11.49
N PHE A 160 18.00 2.86 12.70
CA PHE A 160 17.01 3.76 13.33
C PHE A 160 16.51 4.88 12.43
N ALA A 161 17.42 5.58 11.73
CA ALA A 161 17.05 6.69 10.85
C ALA A 161 16.14 6.24 9.68
N ILE A 162 16.42 5.07 9.08
CA ILE A 162 15.63 4.51 7.99
C ILE A 162 14.27 4.01 8.51
N ALA A 163 14.26 3.32 9.65
CA ALA A 163 13.03 2.86 10.29
C ALA A 163 12.11 4.04 10.64
N PHE A 164 12.65 5.08 11.27
CA PHE A 164 11.91 6.28 11.64
C PHE A 164 11.35 7.00 10.40
N ALA A 165 12.18 7.21 9.37
CA ALA A 165 11.75 7.82 8.11
C ALA A 165 10.67 6.99 7.41
N SER A 166 10.78 5.65 7.43
CA SER A 166 9.78 4.75 6.84
C SER A 166 8.44 4.78 7.59
N ILE A 167 8.46 4.93 8.92
CA ILE A 167 7.24 5.11 9.71
C ILE A 167 6.59 6.45 9.40
N LEU A 168 7.36 7.54 9.33
CA LEU A 168 6.82 8.84 8.89
C LEU A 168 6.24 8.75 7.49
N LEU A 169 6.90 8.04 6.58
CA LEU A 169 6.38 7.78 5.24
C LEU A 169 5.04 7.04 5.28
N SER A 170 4.88 6.03 6.15
CA SER A 170 3.61 5.31 6.28
C SER A 170 2.46 6.20 6.77
N VAL A 171 2.77 7.19 7.64
CA VAL A 171 1.80 8.23 8.04
C VAL A 171 1.39 9.06 6.81
N VAL A 172 2.35 9.62 6.10
CA VAL A 172 2.08 10.51 4.94
C VAL A 172 1.35 9.75 3.84
N LEU A 173 1.81 8.56 3.47
CA LEU A 173 1.23 7.74 2.39
C LEU A 173 -0.19 7.25 2.69
N SER A 174 -0.59 7.15 3.95
CA SER A 174 -1.94 6.72 4.30
C SER A 174 -3.01 7.59 3.63
N PHE A 175 -2.76 8.89 3.47
CA PHE A 175 -3.71 9.84 2.90
C PHE A 175 -3.80 9.75 1.36
N PRO A 176 -2.71 9.85 0.59
CA PRO A 176 -2.80 9.72 -0.87
C PRO A 176 -3.27 8.34 -1.32
N LEU A 177 -2.91 7.25 -0.62
CA LEU A 177 -3.44 5.92 -0.94
C LEU A 177 -4.96 5.83 -0.70
N ALA A 178 -5.47 6.41 0.40
CA ALA A 178 -6.90 6.52 0.63
C ALA A 178 -7.60 7.38 -0.44
N ARG A 179 -6.95 8.46 -0.88
CA ARG A 179 -7.48 9.31 -1.95
C ARG A 179 -7.53 8.60 -3.29
N LEU A 180 -6.48 7.86 -3.65
CA LEU A 180 -6.45 7.04 -4.86
C LEU A 180 -7.50 5.93 -4.83
N PHE A 181 -7.79 5.36 -3.67
CA PHE A 181 -8.89 4.41 -3.50
C PHE A 181 -10.23 5.02 -3.92
N GLU A 182 -10.57 6.22 -3.43
CA GLU A 182 -11.81 6.92 -3.82
C GLU A 182 -11.81 7.32 -5.31
N LEU A 183 -10.71 7.88 -5.82
CA LEU A 183 -10.58 8.26 -7.24
C LEU A 183 -10.65 7.04 -8.17
N GLY A 184 -10.19 5.89 -7.70
CA GLY A 184 -10.28 4.60 -8.36
C GLY A 184 -11.69 3.98 -8.35
N GLY A 185 -12.71 4.69 -7.82
CA GLY A 185 -14.08 4.18 -7.72
C GLY A 185 -14.29 3.26 -6.52
N ASN A 186 -13.63 3.54 -5.41
CA ASN A 186 -13.56 2.71 -4.20
C ASN A 186 -12.96 1.32 -4.49
N THR A 187 -11.90 1.29 -5.29
CA THR A 187 -11.17 0.07 -5.62
C THR A 187 -9.69 0.17 -5.26
N ILE A 188 -9.08 -0.98 -5.00
CA ILE A 188 -7.69 -1.05 -4.55
C ILE A 188 -6.65 -0.85 -5.65
N TRP A 189 -7.02 -0.86 -6.93
CA TRP A 189 -6.07 -0.95 -8.04
C TRP A 189 -5.14 0.26 -8.15
N ALA A 190 -5.69 1.47 -8.02
CA ALA A 190 -4.90 2.70 -8.07
C ALA A 190 -3.92 2.81 -6.88
N PRO A 191 -4.35 2.66 -5.61
CA PRO A 191 -3.40 2.65 -4.50
C PRO A 191 -2.46 1.46 -4.53
N ALA A 192 -2.87 0.27 -5.03
CA ALA A 192 -2.00 -0.90 -5.17
C ALA A 192 -0.81 -0.65 -6.11
N ILE A 193 -1.05 0.02 -7.25
CA ILE A 193 0.02 0.42 -8.18
C ILE A 193 1.01 1.35 -7.49
N LEU A 194 0.53 2.40 -6.81
CA LEU A 194 1.40 3.32 -6.10
C LEU A 194 2.18 2.63 -4.98
N HIS A 195 1.51 1.85 -4.15
CA HIS A 195 2.13 1.15 -3.03
C HIS A 195 3.19 0.14 -3.49
N PHE A 196 2.91 -0.59 -4.57
CA PHE A 196 3.89 -1.46 -5.20
C PHE A 196 5.14 -0.70 -5.65
N VAL A 197 5.00 0.45 -6.32
CA VAL A 197 6.15 1.24 -6.76
C VAL A 197 6.94 1.77 -5.57
N VAL A 198 6.28 2.25 -4.53
CA VAL A 198 6.93 2.71 -3.28
C VAL A 198 7.82 1.64 -2.67
N GLN A 199 7.28 0.44 -2.46
CA GLN A 199 8.00 -0.65 -1.82
C GLN A 199 8.90 -1.43 -2.80
N GLY A 200 8.45 -1.64 -4.03
CA GLY A 200 9.12 -2.46 -5.02
C GLY A 200 10.44 -1.87 -5.48
N THR A 201 10.49 -0.57 -5.68
CA THR A 201 11.68 0.11 -6.22
C THR A 201 12.93 -0.19 -5.41
N VAL A 202 12.90 -0.01 -4.09
CA VAL A 202 14.08 -0.24 -3.21
C VAL A 202 14.40 -1.72 -2.98
N LYS A 203 13.51 -2.61 -3.37
CA LYS A 203 13.75 -4.07 -3.29
C LYS A 203 14.26 -4.64 -4.61
N VAL A 204 13.90 -4.01 -5.72
CA VAL A 204 14.22 -4.45 -7.07
C VAL A 204 15.45 -3.75 -7.63
N LEU A 205 15.68 -2.49 -7.27
CA LEU A 205 16.84 -1.72 -7.71
C LEU A 205 17.96 -1.75 -6.66
N VAL A 206 19.17 -1.97 -7.15
CA VAL A 206 20.41 -1.91 -6.37
C VAL A 206 21.19 -0.68 -6.86
N ALA A 207 21.38 0.29 -5.98
CA ALA A 207 22.20 1.46 -6.25
C ALA A 207 23.68 1.14 -6.00
N SER A 208 24.56 1.68 -6.84
CA SER A 208 26.02 1.57 -6.75
C SER A 208 26.66 2.93 -6.98
N GLY A 209 27.86 3.16 -6.42
CA GLY A 209 28.56 4.45 -6.45
C GLY A 209 28.70 5.04 -5.05
N GLU A 210 29.45 6.14 -4.93
CA GLU A 210 29.76 6.78 -3.64
C GLU A 210 28.51 7.25 -2.90
N SER A 211 27.52 7.74 -3.62
CA SER A 211 26.25 8.25 -3.06
C SER A 211 25.15 7.20 -2.93
N ALA A 212 25.41 5.92 -3.22
CA ALA A 212 24.40 4.84 -3.16
C ALA A 212 23.73 4.73 -1.78
N GLN A 213 24.45 5.04 -0.69
CA GLN A 213 23.94 5.00 0.67
C GLN A 213 22.84 6.05 0.93
N THR A 214 22.77 7.12 0.16
CA THR A 214 21.78 8.19 0.31
C THR A 214 20.48 7.89 -0.45
N PHE A 215 20.49 6.93 -1.37
CA PHE A 215 19.33 6.57 -2.20
C PHE A 215 18.09 6.18 -1.36
N PRO A 216 18.17 5.40 -0.28
CA PRO A 216 16.98 5.09 0.52
C PRO A 216 16.28 6.31 1.09
N LEU A 217 17.02 7.30 1.60
CA LEU A 217 16.44 8.55 2.13
C LEU A 217 15.90 9.43 1.02
N PHE A 218 16.59 9.53 -0.10
CA PHE A 218 16.08 10.21 -1.29
C PHE A 218 14.75 9.59 -1.72
N TRP A 219 14.68 8.26 -1.85
CA TRP A 219 13.47 7.57 -2.27
C TRP A 219 12.31 7.76 -1.29
N ILE A 220 12.57 7.69 0.02
CA ILE A 220 11.57 8.00 1.05
C ILE A 220 11.03 9.43 0.86
N THR A 221 11.89 10.40 0.58
CA THR A 221 11.48 11.79 0.35
C THR A 221 10.60 11.91 -0.89
N VAL A 222 10.99 11.28 -2.00
CA VAL A 222 10.20 11.23 -3.23
C VAL A 222 8.83 10.62 -2.97
N CYS A 223 8.79 9.49 -2.25
CA CYS A 223 7.55 8.81 -1.87
C CYS A 223 6.67 9.63 -0.91
N ALA A 224 7.25 10.50 -0.10
CA ALA A 224 6.48 11.38 0.78
C ALA A 224 5.89 12.58 0.05
N VAL A 225 6.58 13.12 -0.96
CA VAL A 225 6.21 14.39 -1.60
C VAL A 225 5.35 14.18 -2.85
N ILE A 226 5.82 13.38 -3.81
CA ILE A 226 5.16 13.27 -5.12
C ILE A 226 3.72 12.73 -5.02
N PRO A 227 3.39 11.71 -4.21
CA PRO A 227 2.01 11.24 -4.09
C PRO A 227 1.01 12.28 -3.58
N LEU A 228 1.47 13.32 -2.86
CA LEU A 228 0.60 14.40 -2.39
C LEU A 228 -0.02 15.21 -3.53
N LEU A 229 0.55 15.14 -4.74
CA LEU A 229 -0.04 15.78 -5.94
C LEU A 229 -1.48 15.31 -6.21
N VAL A 230 -1.88 14.15 -5.69
CA VAL A 230 -3.25 13.66 -5.80
C VAL A 230 -4.27 14.62 -5.18
N PHE A 231 -3.87 15.44 -4.20
CA PHE A 231 -4.74 16.41 -3.54
C PHE A 231 -4.93 17.72 -4.32
N LEU A 232 -4.16 17.94 -5.39
CA LEU A 232 -4.40 19.04 -6.33
C LEU A 232 -5.64 18.77 -7.20
N LEU A 233 -6.11 17.54 -7.23
CA LEU A 233 -7.33 17.17 -7.97
C LEU A 233 -8.58 17.47 -7.13
N PRO A 234 -9.63 18.06 -7.74
CA PRO A 234 -10.84 18.42 -7.03
C PRO A 234 -11.51 17.21 -6.37
N GLU A 235 -12.06 17.41 -5.20
CA GLU A 235 -12.90 16.41 -4.55
C GLU A 235 -14.15 16.20 -5.40
N LYS A 236 -14.35 15.00 -5.95
CA LYS A 236 -15.69 14.63 -6.43
C LYS A 236 -16.60 14.59 -5.19
N LYS A 237 -17.63 15.47 -5.17
CA LYS A 237 -18.71 15.32 -4.21
C LYS A 237 -19.28 13.90 -4.39
N ILE A 238 -19.05 13.04 -3.43
CA ILE A 238 -19.73 11.74 -3.36
C ILE A 238 -21.18 12.12 -3.07
N ILE A 239 -22.03 12.04 -4.10
CA ILE A 239 -23.48 12.12 -3.92
C ILE A 239 -23.80 10.88 -3.08
N SER A 240 -24.08 11.07 -1.79
CA SER A 240 -24.63 10.01 -0.95
C SER A 240 -25.91 9.51 -1.64
N PRO A 241 -26.04 8.22 -1.92
CA PRO A 241 -27.33 7.69 -2.30
C PRO A 241 -28.28 7.97 -1.12
N GLY A 242 -29.33 8.74 -1.38
CA GLY A 242 -30.40 9.07 -0.45
C GLY A 242 -31.13 7.81 0.03
#